data_3af4b99bc306d5e8a5387a2733828478
#
_entry.id   3af4b99bc306d5e8a5387a2733828478
#
_cell.length_a   1.000
_cell.length_b   1.000
_cell.length_c   1.000
_cell.angle_alpha   90.00
_cell.angle_beta   90.00
_cell.angle_gamma   90.00
#
_symmetry.space_group_name_H-M   'P 1'
#
loop_
_entity.id
_entity.type
_entity.pdbx_description
1 polymer ?
#
loop_
_entity_poly.entity_id
_entity_poly.type
_entity_poly.pdbx_seq_one_letter_code
_entity_poly.pdbx_strand_id
1 'polypeptide(L)'
;RDTWAYGKEAKRLATVKEGFTVTRLLNRSLAGEKIEFGEETYDAVWLLSKFIQMSLHDFPEIEGIVFTVPALTEELAQMLRGIAVRMNIDKRHIFIQDYKESFCNYLFYQPKELWQYDAALFCCDRNEIKAYMLRRLKPGLGGGKTTFVTVDEVASAHMKELAMVYPVLNEDKAKEADSMFCKFIESVFDKRIVSSVFLTGEGFENEWYPKSLRVLCNGRRAFIGNNLYSKGACYTAYR
;
A
#
# COMPACT_ATOMS: atom_id res chain seq x y z
N ARG A 1 -3.27 -9.54 -33.01
CA ARG A 1 -2.82 -8.26 -32.35
C ARG A 1 -2.83 -8.50 -30.85
N ASP A 2 -1.67 -8.47 -30.23
CA ASP A 2 -1.56 -8.61 -28.80
C ASP A 2 -2.20 -7.38 -28.13
N THR A 3 -3.32 -7.60 -27.47
CA THR A 3 -3.96 -6.57 -26.67
C THR A 3 -3.52 -6.71 -25.21
N TRP A 4 -2.96 -5.64 -24.66
CA TRP A 4 -2.51 -5.60 -23.27
C TRP A 4 -3.55 -4.89 -22.41
N ALA A 5 -3.85 -5.47 -21.26
CA ALA A 5 -4.71 -4.86 -20.24
C ALA A 5 -3.99 -4.81 -18.90
N TYR A 6 -4.31 -3.85 -18.04
CA TYR A 6 -3.74 -3.70 -16.70
C TYR A 6 -4.78 -3.19 -15.69
N GLY A 7 -4.45 -3.29 -14.41
CA GLY A 7 -5.30 -2.80 -13.34
C GLY A 7 -6.67 -3.48 -13.29
N LYS A 8 -7.73 -2.68 -13.17
CA LYS A 8 -9.14 -3.18 -13.06
C LYS A 8 -9.57 -3.97 -14.29
N GLU A 9 -9.16 -3.54 -15.48
CA GLU A 9 -9.50 -4.22 -16.72
C GLU A 9 -8.86 -5.62 -16.80
N ALA A 10 -7.59 -5.76 -16.43
CA ALA A 10 -6.94 -7.06 -16.34
C ALA A 10 -7.65 -7.98 -15.32
N LYS A 11 -8.07 -7.46 -14.18
CA LYS A 11 -8.85 -8.21 -13.18
C LYS A 11 -10.20 -8.68 -13.75
N ARG A 12 -10.89 -7.80 -14.49
CA ARG A 12 -12.17 -8.13 -15.15
C ARG A 12 -12.00 -9.26 -16.16
N LEU A 13 -11.01 -9.16 -17.04
CA LEU A 13 -10.70 -10.19 -18.03
C LEU A 13 -10.33 -11.54 -17.38
N ALA A 14 -9.55 -11.50 -16.31
CA ALA A 14 -9.21 -12.70 -15.53
C ALA A 14 -10.45 -13.40 -14.95
N THR A 15 -11.47 -12.65 -14.51
CA THR A 15 -12.71 -13.19 -13.95
C THR A 15 -13.50 -13.97 -14.99
N VAL A 16 -13.53 -13.49 -16.23
CA VAL A 16 -14.21 -14.17 -17.36
C VAL A 16 -13.31 -15.17 -18.08
N LYS A 17 -12.10 -15.40 -17.56
CA LYS A 17 -11.09 -16.31 -18.15
C LYS A 17 -10.69 -15.95 -19.57
N GLU A 18 -10.72 -14.68 -19.91
CA GLU A 18 -10.22 -14.18 -21.20
C GLU A 18 -8.75 -13.78 -21.06
N GLY A 19 -7.91 -14.37 -21.90
CA GLY A 19 -6.49 -14.09 -21.97
C GLY A 19 -5.67 -14.72 -20.84
N PHE A 20 -4.40 -14.35 -20.82
CA PHE A 20 -3.42 -14.79 -19.82
C PHE A 20 -3.14 -13.67 -18.82
N THR A 21 -3.26 -13.97 -17.53
CA THR A 21 -3.09 -12.97 -16.47
C THR A 21 -1.83 -13.23 -15.67
N VAL A 22 -0.98 -12.21 -15.58
CA VAL A 22 0.22 -12.23 -14.74
C VAL A 22 -0.07 -11.48 -13.44
N THR A 23 0.02 -12.19 -12.32
CA THR A 23 -0.12 -11.61 -10.98
C THR A 23 1.24 -11.53 -10.29
N ARG A 24 1.35 -10.72 -9.21
CA ARG A 24 2.58 -10.55 -8.41
C ARG A 24 3.79 -10.12 -9.26
N LEU A 25 3.56 -9.26 -10.22
CA LEU A 25 4.57 -8.91 -11.21
C LEU A 25 5.85 -8.36 -10.57
N LEU A 26 5.72 -7.54 -9.52
CA LEU A 26 6.88 -7.02 -8.79
C LEU A 26 7.76 -8.14 -8.17
N ASN A 27 7.12 -9.10 -7.51
CA ASN A 27 7.85 -10.22 -6.88
C ASN A 27 8.52 -11.12 -7.92
N ARG A 28 7.82 -11.38 -9.03
CA ARG A 28 8.37 -12.15 -10.14
C ARG A 28 9.55 -11.45 -10.82
N SER A 29 9.47 -10.13 -10.93
CA SER A 29 10.56 -9.30 -11.46
C SER A 29 11.80 -9.36 -10.56
N LEU A 30 11.64 -9.29 -9.25
CA LEU A 30 12.73 -9.44 -8.28
C LEU A 30 13.34 -10.85 -8.31
N ALA A 31 12.52 -11.87 -8.57
CA ALA A 31 12.99 -13.24 -8.70
C ALA A 31 13.66 -13.52 -10.07
N GLY A 32 13.66 -12.57 -11.00
CA GLY A 32 14.17 -12.75 -12.36
C GLY A 32 13.42 -13.80 -13.17
N GLU A 33 12.11 -13.97 -12.88
CA GLU A 33 11.30 -15.01 -13.53
C GLU A 33 11.08 -14.72 -15.02
N LYS A 34 11.05 -15.80 -15.78
CA LYS A 34 10.55 -15.83 -17.15
C LYS A 34 9.13 -16.39 -17.15
N ILE A 35 8.25 -15.75 -17.90
CA ILE A 35 6.81 -16.07 -17.94
C ILE A 35 6.50 -16.58 -19.35
N GLU A 36 6.10 -17.83 -19.44
CA GLU A 36 5.75 -18.49 -20.70
C GLU A 36 4.27 -18.29 -21.02
N PHE A 37 3.98 -17.92 -22.26
CA PHE A 37 2.64 -17.83 -22.80
C PHE A 37 2.62 -18.29 -24.25
N GLY A 38 2.05 -19.47 -24.51
CA GLY A 38 2.12 -20.12 -25.80
C GLY A 38 3.56 -20.49 -26.19
N GLU A 39 4.03 -20.00 -27.32
CA GLU A 39 5.40 -20.18 -27.79
C GLU A 39 6.33 -19.02 -27.37
N GLU A 40 5.79 -18.01 -26.72
CA GLU A 40 6.53 -16.82 -26.32
C GLU A 40 6.96 -16.87 -24.86
N THR A 41 8.12 -16.28 -24.57
CA THR A 41 8.67 -16.16 -23.23
C THR A 41 8.94 -14.70 -22.93
N TYR A 42 8.34 -14.19 -21.87
CA TYR A 42 8.47 -12.81 -21.43
C TYR A 42 9.31 -12.71 -20.15
N ASP A 43 10.24 -11.76 -20.13
CA ASP A 43 10.95 -11.39 -18.91
C ASP A 43 10.02 -10.60 -17.98
N ALA A 44 9.98 -10.96 -16.69
CA ALA A 44 9.09 -10.31 -15.73
C ALA A 44 9.42 -8.82 -15.52
N VAL A 45 10.69 -8.42 -15.59
CA VAL A 45 11.10 -7.00 -15.50
C VAL A 45 10.63 -6.24 -16.74
N TRP A 46 10.67 -6.86 -17.91
CA TRP A 46 10.12 -6.26 -19.12
C TRP A 46 8.61 -6.04 -19.01
N LEU A 47 7.87 -7.03 -18.51
CA LEU A 47 6.43 -6.90 -18.25
C LEU A 47 6.12 -5.81 -17.23
N LEU A 48 6.92 -5.70 -16.16
CA LEU A 48 6.80 -4.62 -15.18
C LEU A 48 7.04 -3.24 -15.81
N SER A 49 8.06 -3.13 -16.63
CA SER A 49 8.34 -1.90 -17.40
C SER A 49 7.17 -1.53 -18.31
N LYS A 50 6.61 -2.50 -19.00
CA LYS A 50 5.42 -2.33 -19.86
C LYS A 50 4.21 -1.87 -19.06
N PHE A 51 3.95 -2.50 -17.89
CA PHE A 51 2.89 -2.10 -16.97
C PHE A 51 3.03 -0.65 -16.52
N ILE A 52 4.23 -0.23 -16.11
CA ILE A 52 4.51 1.15 -15.68
C ILE A 52 4.27 2.12 -16.84
N GLN A 53 4.79 1.83 -18.03
CA GLN A 53 4.57 2.68 -19.21
C GLN A 53 3.09 2.83 -19.57
N MET A 54 2.32 1.74 -19.53
CA MET A 54 0.88 1.77 -19.81
C MET A 54 0.12 2.55 -18.74
N SER A 55 0.53 2.44 -17.47
CA SER A 55 -0.09 3.18 -16.36
C SER A 55 0.16 4.69 -16.44
N LEU A 56 1.19 5.10 -17.18
CA LEU A 56 1.59 6.51 -17.35
C LEU A 56 1.24 7.05 -18.75
N HIS A 57 0.51 6.27 -19.57
CA HIS A 57 0.21 6.62 -20.97
C HIS A 57 -0.49 7.98 -21.14
N ASP A 58 -1.33 8.35 -20.19
CA ASP A 58 -2.10 9.61 -20.26
C ASP A 58 -1.27 10.85 -19.85
N PHE A 59 -0.01 10.65 -19.44
CA PHE A 59 0.91 11.71 -19.05
C PHE A 59 1.99 11.90 -20.13
N PRO A 60 1.86 12.93 -21.01
CA PRO A 60 2.76 13.09 -22.17
C PRO A 60 4.19 13.49 -21.78
N GLU A 61 4.34 14.20 -20.67
CA GLU A 61 5.63 14.68 -20.16
C GLU A 61 5.78 14.28 -18.69
N ILE A 62 6.81 13.47 -18.41
CA ILE A 62 7.12 13.02 -17.06
C ILE A 62 8.52 13.53 -16.72
N GLU A 63 8.59 14.57 -15.92
CA GLU A 63 9.86 15.16 -15.46
C GLU A 63 10.51 14.33 -14.36
N GLY A 64 9.71 13.68 -13.51
CA GLY A 64 10.18 12.86 -12.41
C GLY A 64 9.19 11.81 -11.98
N ILE A 65 9.67 10.83 -11.22
CA ILE A 65 8.84 9.74 -10.70
C ILE A 65 9.21 9.40 -9.27
N VAL A 66 8.20 9.15 -8.46
CA VAL A 66 8.37 8.61 -7.11
C VAL A 66 7.68 7.25 -7.03
N PHE A 67 8.47 6.20 -6.87
CA PHE A 67 7.94 4.86 -6.60
C PHE A 67 7.69 4.70 -5.11
N THR A 68 6.56 4.12 -4.75
CA THR A 68 6.25 3.71 -3.39
C THR A 68 6.06 2.20 -3.33
N VAL A 69 6.79 1.54 -2.42
CA VAL A 69 6.91 0.09 -2.35
C VAL A 69 6.67 -0.43 -0.93
N PRO A 70 6.24 -1.69 -0.75
CA PRO A 70 5.98 -2.24 0.58
C PRO A 70 7.21 -2.24 1.49
N ALA A 71 8.37 -2.60 0.94
CA ALA A 71 9.65 -2.61 1.62
C ALA A 71 10.75 -2.21 0.63
N LEU A 72 11.65 -1.34 1.04
CA LEU A 72 12.76 -0.86 0.22
C LEU A 72 13.96 -1.79 0.39
N THR A 73 14.41 -2.38 -0.72
CA THR A 73 15.68 -3.13 -0.83
C THR A 73 16.56 -2.53 -1.92
N GLU A 74 17.85 -2.74 -1.83
CA GLU A 74 18.83 -2.27 -2.82
C GLU A 74 18.48 -2.79 -4.23
N GLU A 75 18.19 -4.08 -4.34
CA GLU A 75 17.83 -4.74 -5.61
C GLU A 75 16.57 -4.15 -6.24
N LEU A 76 15.54 -3.93 -5.42
CA LEU A 76 14.29 -3.30 -5.87
C LEU A 76 14.54 -1.87 -6.33
N ALA A 77 15.32 -1.11 -5.57
CA ALA A 77 15.65 0.27 -5.92
C ALA A 77 16.43 0.34 -7.24
N GLN A 78 17.41 -0.51 -7.44
CA GLN A 78 18.21 -0.57 -8.67
C GLN A 78 17.34 -0.97 -9.87
N MET A 79 16.47 -1.96 -9.71
CA MET A 79 15.54 -2.41 -10.77
C MET A 79 14.58 -1.27 -11.19
N LEU A 80 13.93 -0.61 -10.24
CA LEU A 80 12.97 0.47 -10.54
C LEU A 80 13.66 1.69 -11.14
N ARG A 81 14.85 2.07 -10.64
CA ARG A 81 15.68 3.12 -11.27
C ARG A 81 16.05 2.75 -12.71
N GLY A 82 16.44 1.50 -12.95
CA GLY A 82 16.75 1.02 -14.30
C GLY A 82 15.57 1.11 -15.25
N ILE A 83 14.35 0.81 -14.79
CA ILE A 83 13.11 0.96 -15.56
C ILE A 83 12.87 2.44 -15.89
N ALA A 84 12.92 3.33 -14.89
CA ALA A 84 12.64 4.76 -15.08
C ALA A 84 13.66 5.44 -16.02
N VAL A 85 14.94 5.07 -15.91
CA VAL A 85 15.99 5.57 -16.84
C VAL A 85 15.71 5.12 -18.28
N ARG A 86 15.23 3.89 -18.50
CA ARG A 86 14.83 3.43 -19.86
C ARG A 86 13.60 4.17 -20.41
N MET A 87 12.83 4.81 -19.51
CA MET A 87 11.71 5.70 -19.87
C MET A 87 12.16 7.15 -20.11
N ASN A 88 13.48 7.41 -20.17
CA ASN A 88 14.10 8.73 -20.36
C ASN A 88 13.88 9.72 -19.17
N ILE A 89 13.62 9.23 -17.97
CA ILE A 89 13.52 10.05 -16.78
C ILE A 89 14.94 10.30 -16.23
N ASP A 90 15.28 11.56 -15.94
CA ASP A 90 16.58 11.92 -15.36
C ASP A 90 16.76 11.23 -14.00
N LYS A 91 17.94 10.63 -13.79
CA LYS A 91 18.28 9.90 -12.53
C LYS A 91 18.08 10.76 -11.27
N ARG A 92 18.25 12.07 -11.39
CA ARG A 92 18.07 13.04 -10.28
C ARG A 92 16.61 13.19 -9.87
N HIS A 93 15.69 12.87 -10.74
CA HIS A 93 14.24 12.98 -10.53
C HIS A 93 13.56 11.62 -10.32
N ILE A 94 14.36 10.58 -9.98
CA ILE A 94 13.83 9.25 -9.66
C ILE A 94 14.01 9.00 -8.17
N PHE A 95 12.89 8.96 -7.45
CA PHE A 95 12.84 8.68 -6.02
C PHE A 95 12.13 7.35 -5.75
N ILE A 96 12.58 6.67 -4.72
CA ILE A 96 11.97 5.41 -4.29
C ILE A 96 11.88 5.44 -2.78
N GLN A 97 10.67 5.21 -2.26
CA GLN A 97 10.37 5.24 -0.84
C GLN A 97 9.50 4.04 -0.44
N ASP A 98 9.50 3.68 0.82
CA ASP A 98 8.63 2.64 1.32
C ASP A 98 7.24 3.19 1.72
N TYR A 99 6.31 2.27 2.02
CA TYR A 99 4.97 2.63 2.46
C TYR A 99 4.93 3.40 3.78
N LYS A 100 5.91 3.20 4.67
CA LYS A 100 6.00 3.93 5.94
C LYS A 100 6.36 5.39 5.70
N GLU A 101 7.33 5.64 4.83
CA GLU A 101 7.72 6.99 4.43
C GLU A 101 6.57 7.68 3.69
N SER A 102 5.89 6.98 2.78
CA SER A 102 4.71 7.49 2.08
C SER A 102 3.60 7.86 3.06
N PHE A 103 3.33 7.04 4.06
CA PHE A 103 2.35 7.33 5.09
C PHE A 103 2.73 8.55 5.93
N CYS A 104 4.00 8.64 6.32
CA CYS A 104 4.53 9.78 7.04
C CYS A 104 4.35 11.08 6.23
N ASN A 105 4.77 11.08 4.96
CA ASN A 105 4.64 12.23 4.08
C ASN A 105 3.18 12.61 3.84
N TYR A 106 2.30 11.63 3.68
CA TYR A 106 0.86 11.88 3.58
C TYR A 106 0.32 12.62 4.81
N LEU A 107 0.65 12.14 6.01
CA LEU A 107 0.14 12.72 7.26
C LEU A 107 0.65 14.14 7.52
N PHE A 108 1.88 14.46 7.18
CA PHE A 108 2.41 15.81 7.37
C PHE A 108 1.67 16.89 6.60
N TYR A 109 0.99 16.52 5.53
CA TYR A 109 0.14 17.43 4.74
C TYR A 109 -1.33 17.41 5.19
N GLN A 110 -1.68 16.61 6.22
CA GLN A 110 -3.01 16.63 6.80
C GLN A 110 -3.09 17.62 7.96
N PRO A 111 -4.31 18.04 8.36
CA PRO A 111 -4.52 18.86 9.55
C PRO A 111 -3.87 18.23 10.79
N LYS A 112 -3.25 19.07 11.64
CA LYS A 112 -2.49 18.61 12.82
C LYS A 112 -3.33 17.78 13.80
N GLU A 113 -4.63 17.99 13.82
CA GLU A 113 -5.57 17.23 14.66
C GLU A 113 -5.57 15.75 14.35
N LEU A 114 -5.23 15.35 13.10
CA LEU A 114 -5.19 13.95 12.68
C LEU A 114 -3.94 13.21 13.17
N TRP A 115 -2.89 13.94 13.57
CA TRP A 115 -1.63 13.38 14.05
C TRP A 115 -1.08 14.13 15.27
N GLN A 116 -1.99 14.71 16.04
CA GLN A 116 -1.66 15.36 17.32
C GLN A 116 -1.11 14.35 18.33
N TYR A 117 -1.72 13.17 18.38
CA TYR A 117 -1.24 11.97 19.06
C TYR A 117 -0.80 10.94 18.02
N ASP A 118 -0.77 9.67 18.38
CA ASP A 118 -0.46 8.61 17.45
C ASP A 118 -1.48 8.56 16.28
N ALA A 119 -1.04 8.18 15.09
CA ALA A 119 -1.91 7.87 13.98
C ALA A 119 -1.69 6.43 13.54
N ALA A 120 -2.77 5.66 13.43
CA ALA A 120 -2.71 4.26 13.08
C ALA A 120 -3.02 4.04 11.60
N LEU A 121 -2.30 3.12 10.97
CA LEU A 121 -2.58 2.62 9.63
C LEU A 121 -2.74 1.11 9.69
N PHE A 122 -3.89 0.62 9.28
CA PHE A 122 -4.12 -0.81 9.04
C PHE A 122 -4.06 -1.07 7.54
N CYS A 123 -3.18 -1.97 7.15
CA CYS A 123 -3.06 -2.44 5.78
C CYS A 123 -3.54 -3.89 5.72
N CYS A 124 -4.60 -4.15 4.95
CA CYS A 124 -5.11 -5.49 4.75
C CYS A 124 -4.84 -5.93 3.32
N ASP A 125 -3.91 -6.85 3.15
CA ASP A 125 -3.61 -7.48 1.86
C ASP A 125 -3.93 -8.97 1.95
N ARG A 126 -4.90 -9.41 1.16
CA ARG A 126 -5.42 -10.77 1.17
C ARG A 126 -5.93 -11.19 2.55
N ASN A 127 -5.18 -12.03 3.26
CA ASN A 127 -5.49 -12.58 4.57
C ASN A 127 -4.54 -12.11 5.67
N GLU A 128 -3.69 -11.13 5.39
CA GLU A 128 -2.79 -10.53 6.36
C GLU A 128 -3.20 -9.09 6.66
N ILE A 129 -3.36 -8.77 7.95
CA ILE A 129 -3.52 -7.39 8.40
C ILE A 129 -2.26 -6.99 9.14
N LYS A 130 -1.66 -5.88 8.72
CA LYS A 130 -0.55 -5.21 9.41
C LYS A 130 -1.02 -3.89 9.98
N ALA A 131 -0.58 -3.61 11.20
CA ALA A 131 -0.81 -2.33 11.87
C ALA A 131 0.50 -1.54 11.97
N TYR A 132 0.48 -0.35 11.44
CA TYR A 132 1.57 0.62 11.56
C TYR A 132 1.13 1.77 12.45
N MET A 133 2.06 2.30 13.23
CA MET A 133 1.81 3.42 14.13
C MET A 133 2.80 4.54 13.83
N LEU A 134 2.28 5.70 13.43
CA LEU A 134 3.05 6.92 13.40
C LEU A 134 3.04 7.52 14.80
N ARG A 135 4.22 7.71 15.38
CA ARG A 135 4.43 8.28 16.71
C ARG A 135 5.32 9.50 16.66
N ARG A 136 4.96 10.50 17.46
CA ARG A 136 5.80 11.67 17.69
C ARG A 136 6.70 11.41 18.89
N LEU A 137 8.00 11.39 18.66
CA LEU A 137 8.97 11.34 19.74
C LEU A 137 9.10 12.74 20.35
N LYS A 138 8.86 12.85 21.65
CA LYS A 138 9.11 14.09 22.38
C LYS A 138 10.61 14.39 22.32
N PRO A 139 11.01 15.67 22.13
CA PRO A 139 12.41 16.03 22.27
C PRO A 139 12.88 15.60 23.65
N GLY A 140 14.03 14.91 23.72
CA GLY A 140 14.66 14.58 24.98
C GLY A 140 15.00 15.86 25.79
N LEU A 141 15.38 15.69 27.05
CA LEU A 141 15.71 16.77 28.01
C LEU A 141 16.78 17.79 27.52
N GLY A 142 17.34 17.62 26.33
CA GLY A 142 18.37 18.48 25.74
C GLY A 142 17.89 19.70 24.95
N GLY A 143 16.61 20.10 25.02
CA GLY A 143 16.12 21.39 24.57
C GLY A 143 16.01 21.62 23.04
N GLY A 144 16.15 20.57 22.23
CA GLY A 144 15.96 20.69 20.78
C GLY A 144 14.49 20.88 20.38
N LYS A 145 14.21 21.88 19.52
CA LYS A 145 12.86 22.14 18.99
C LYS A 145 12.40 21.14 17.93
N THR A 146 13.26 20.18 17.55
CA THR A 146 12.99 19.23 16.46
C THR A 146 12.12 18.08 16.95
N THR A 147 10.94 17.94 16.38
CA THR A 147 10.06 16.79 16.60
C THR A 147 10.45 15.69 15.64
N PHE A 148 10.88 14.56 16.17
CA PHE A 148 11.08 13.36 15.37
C PHE A 148 9.78 12.57 15.29
N VAL A 149 9.58 11.92 14.14
CA VAL A 149 8.42 11.07 13.89
C VAL A 149 8.93 9.72 13.41
N THR A 150 8.37 8.63 13.95
CA THR A 150 8.62 7.27 13.48
C THR A 150 7.33 6.64 13.00
N VAL A 151 7.47 5.75 12.01
CA VAL A 151 6.39 4.86 11.58
C VAL A 151 6.89 3.44 11.73
N ASP A 152 6.32 2.73 12.70
CA ASP A 152 6.73 1.36 13.02
C ASP A 152 5.58 0.40 12.77
N GLU A 153 5.89 -0.80 12.28
CA GLU A 153 4.96 -1.93 12.35
C GLU A 153 4.85 -2.37 13.80
N VAL A 154 3.65 -2.27 14.37
CA VAL A 154 3.41 -2.54 15.79
C VAL A 154 2.73 -3.88 16.03
N ALA A 155 2.06 -4.43 15.02
CA ALA A 155 1.42 -5.74 15.06
C ALA A 155 1.12 -6.25 13.66
N SER A 156 1.04 -7.56 13.52
CA SER A 156 0.48 -8.22 12.33
C SER A 156 -0.37 -9.41 12.74
N ALA A 157 -1.39 -9.73 11.95
CA ALA A 157 -2.24 -10.89 12.15
C ALA A 157 -2.55 -11.55 10.81
N HIS A 158 -2.48 -12.86 10.79
CA HIS A 158 -2.89 -13.67 9.65
C HIS A 158 -4.30 -14.18 9.88
N MET A 159 -5.25 -13.70 9.08
CA MET A 159 -6.66 -14.02 9.19
C MET A 159 -7.05 -14.90 8.02
N LYS A 160 -7.06 -16.23 8.23
CA LYS A 160 -7.45 -17.21 7.19
C LYS A 160 -8.85 -16.93 6.65
N GLU A 161 -9.72 -16.44 7.49
CA GLU A 161 -11.12 -16.10 7.20
C GLU A 161 -11.22 -14.98 6.16
N LEU A 162 -10.28 -14.02 6.14
CA LEU A 162 -10.26 -12.93 5.17
C LEU A 162 -10.04 -13.42 3.73
N ALA A 163 -9.26 -14.49 3.53
CA ALA A 163 -9.08 -15.07 2.20
C ALA A 163 -10.38 -15.64 1.62
N MET A 164 -11.37 -15.91 2.49
CA MET A 164 -12.69 -16.43 2.11
C MET A 164 -13.76 -15.35 2.04
N VAL A 165 -13.46 -14.15 2.54
CA VAL A 165 -14.38 -13.00 2.54
C VAL A 165 -14.29 -12.22 1.22
N TYR A 166 -13.25 -12.45 0.44
CA TYR A 166 -13.07 -11.74 -0.83
C TYR A 166 -13.21 -12.69 -2.05
N PRO A 167 -14.26 -12.51 -2.89
CA PRO A 167 -15.49 -11.74 -2.65
C PRO A 167 -16.31 -12.31 -1.49
N VAL A 168 -17.05 -11.47 -0.77
CA VAL A 168 -17.86 -11.88 0.41
C VAL A 168 -18.91 -12.89 -0.02
N LEU A 169 -18.65 -14.18 0.21
CA LEU A 169 -19.57 -15.27 -0.14
C LEU A 169 -20.26 -15.88 1.07
N ASN A 170 -19.83 -15.54 2.31
CA ASN A 170 -20.34 -16.16 3.53
C ASN A 170 -20.38 -15.13 4.68
N GLU A 171 -21.62 -14.77 5.09
CA GLU A 171 -21.86 -13.78 6.14
C GLU A 171 -21.32 -14.20 7.51
N ASP A 172 -21.36 -15.49 7.86
CA ASP A 172 -20.92 -15.96 9.17
C ASP A 172 -19.38 -15.85 9.31
N LYS A 173 -18.65 -16.17 8.26
CA LYS A 173 -17.20 -15.97 8.21
C LYS A 173 -16.82 -14.46 8.22
N ALA A 174 -17.61 -13.61 7.58
CA ALA A 174 -17.44 -12.17 7.67
C ALA A 174 -17.62 -11.66 9.11
N LYS A 175 -18.64 -12.15 9.83
CA LYS A 175 -18.87 -11.81 11.25
C LYS A 175 -17.72 -12.31 12.15
N GLU A 176 -17.19 -13.49 11.88
CA GLU A 176 -16.04 -14.03 12.60
C GLU A 176 -14.78 -13.19 12.36
N ALA A 177 -14.48 -12.89 11.10
CA ALA A 177 -13.35 -12.02 10.70
C ALA A 177 -13.47 -10.63 11.34
N ASP A 178 -14.66 -10.02 11.34
CA ASP A 178 -14.92 -8.73 12.00
C ASP A 178 -14.66 -8.80 13.52
N SER A 179 -15.09 -9.89 14.16
CA SER A 179 -14.85 -10.10 15.59
C SER A 179 -13.36 -10.30 15.92
N MET A 180 -12.61 -10.98 15.05
CA MET A 180 -11.15 -11.12 15.17
C MET A 180 -10.46 -9.78 14.96
N PHE A 181 -10.89 -9.01 13.97
CA PHE A 181 -10.32 -7.68 13.72
C PHE A 181 -10.60 -6.71 14.86
N CYS A 182 -11.78 -6.75 15.50
CA CYS A 182 -12.04 -5.97 16.71
C CYS A 182 -10.99 -6.24 17.80
N LYS A 183 -10.73 -7.53 18.11
CA LYS A 183 -9.71 -7.92 19.11
C LYS A 183 -8.31 -7.46 18.72
N PHE A 184 -7.98 -7.54 17.43
CA PHE A 184 -6.69 -7.05 16.91
C PHE A 184 -6.56 -5.53 17.11
N ILE A 185 -7.59 -4.74 16.77
CA ILE A 185 -7.62 -3.29 17.00
C ILE A 185 -7.46 -2.96 18.48
N GLU A 186 -8.19 -3.64 19.36
CA GLU A 186 -8.09 -3.44 20.80
C GLU A 186 -6.66 -3.67 21.31
N SER A 187 -6.00 -4.72 20.84
CA SER A 187 -4.61 -5.01 21.19
C SER A 187 -3.63 -3.95 20.67
N VAL A 188 -3.84 -3.44 19.46
CA VAL A 188 -3.03 -2.38 18.86
C VAL A 188 -3.19 -1.06 19.61
N PHE A 189 -4.40 -0.77 20.11
CA PHE A 189 -4.70 0.49 20.79
C PHE A 189 -4.49 0.44 22.31
N ASP A 190 -4.12 -0.72 22.87
CA ASP A 190 -3.87 -0.82 24.32
C ASP A 190 -2.86 0.24 24.78
N LYS A 191 -3.26 1.02 25.79
CA LYS A 191 -2.46 2.12 26.40
C LYS A 191 -1.97 3.18 25.42
N ARG A 192 -2.65 3.37 24.28
CA ARG A 192 -2.31 4.38 23.26
C ARG A 192 -3.42 5.39 23.06
N ILE A 193 -3.05 6.64 22.84
CA ILE A 193 -3.97 7.69 22.42
C ILE A 193 -3.78 7.87 20.92
N VAL A 194 -4.79 7.48 20.16
CA VAL A 194 -4.76 7.52 18.69
C VAL A 194 -5.70 8.62 18.20
N SER A 195 -5.18 9.57 17.43
CA SER A 195 -5.94 10.70 16.85
C SER A 195 -6.77 10.27 15.64
N SER A 196 -6.18 9.49 14.78
CA SER A 196 -6.80 9.07 13.52
C SER A 196 -6.38 7.66 13.11
N VAL A 197 -7.22 7.07 12.30
CA VAL A 197 -7.03 5.72 11.77
C VAL A 197 -7.19 5.73 10.26
N PHE A 198 -6.31 5.03 9.57
CA PHE A 198 -6.33 4.86 8.13
C PHE A 198 -6.42 3.38 7.79
N LEU A 199 -7.30 3.05 6.86
CA LEU A 199 -7.49 1.69 6.35
C LEU A 199 -7.09 1.69 4.87
N THR A 200 -6.24 0.75 4.47
CA THR A 200 -5.79 0.58 3.09
C THR A 200 -5.59 -0.88 2.75
N GLY A 201 -5.56 -1.21 1.47
CA GLY A 201 -5.40 -2.56 0.95
C GLY A 201 -6.69 -3.18 0.44
N GLU A 202 -6.55 -4.14 -0.46
CA GLU A 202 -7.68 -4.79 -1.14
C GLU A 202 -8.65 -5.47 -0.17
N GLY A 203 -8.17 -5.92 0.99
CA GLY A 203 -9.00 -6.57 2.01
C GLY A 203 -10.05 -5.65 2.63
N PHE A 204 -9.90 -4.32 2.55
CA PHE A 204 -10.89 -3.37 3.04
C PHE A 204 -11.83 -2.84 1.94
N GLU A 205 -11.75 -3.33 0.72
CA GLU A 205 -12.67 -2.92 -0.37
C GLU A 205 -14.11 -3.42 -0.16
N ASN A 206 -14.31 -4.45 0.69
CA ASN A 206 -15.63 -4.99 1.06
C ASN A 206 -16.02 -4.58 2.48
N GLU A 207 -17.30 -4.42 2.71
CA GLU A 207 -17.88 -3.96 3.99
C GLU A 207 -18.06 -5.10 5.00
N TRP A 208 -17.05 -5.95 5.20
CA TRP A 208 -17.12 -7.10 6.12
C TRP A 208 -16.90 -6.75 7.61
N TYR A 209 -16.48 -5.51 7.92
CA TYR A 209 -15.99 -5.09 9.25
C TYR A 209 -16.85 -4.00 9.94
N PRO A 210 -18.20 -4.10 9.98
CA PRO A 210 -19.04 -3.04 10.56
C PRO A 210 -18.85 -2.85 12.07
N LYS A 211 -18.54 -3.91 12.84
CA LYS A 211 -18.25 -3.79 14.28
C LYS A 211 -16.90 -3.13 14.50
N SER A 212 -15.87 -3.59 13.78
CA SER A 212 -14.53 -3.02 13.82
C SER A 212 -14.53 -1.55 13.44
N LEU A 213 -15.32 -1.15 12.45
CA LEU A 213 -15.46 0.24 12.07
C LEU A 213 -15.98 1.12 13.22
N ARG A 214 -16.94 0.62 14.00
CA ARG A 214 -17.42 1.32 15.20
C ARG A 214 -16.32 1.47 16.27
N VAL A 215 -15.52 0.43 16.46
CA VAL A 215 -14.37 0.48 17.39
C VAL A 215 -13.33 1.48 16.91
N LEU A 216 -13.02 1.48 15.62
CA LEU A 216 -12.08 2.42 15.00
C LEU A 216 -12.54 3.88 15.12
N CYS A 217 -13.84 4.13 14.91
CA CYS A 217 -14.43 5.48 14.97
C CYS A 217 -14.70 5.98 16.39
N ASN A 218 -14.50 5.17 17.43
CA ASN A 218 -14.78 5.58 18.81
C ASN A 218 -13.80 6.65 19.29
N GLY A 219 -14.25 7.91 19.28
CA GLY A 219 -13.45 9.09 19.66
C GLY A 219 -12.35 9.47 18.66
N ARG A 220 -12.36 8.92 17.44
CA ARG A 220 -11.33 9.11 16.40
C ARG A 220 -11.97 9.32 15.03
N ARG A 221 -11.19 9.82 14.10
CA ARG A 221 -11.56 9.85 12.68
C ARG A 221 -10.94 8.66 11.97
N ALA A 222 -11.78 7.86 11.29
CA ALA A 222 -11.34 6.75 10.44
C ALA A 222 -11.49 7.12 8.97
N PHE A 223 -10.47 6.78 8.18
CA PHE A 223 -10.39 7.05 6.74
C PHE A 223 -10.13 5.74 6.01
N ILE A 224 -10.79 5.53 4.89
CA ILE A 224 -10.60 4.37 4.03
C ILE A 224 -10.12 4.87 2.66
N GLY A 225 -9.07 4.28 2.13
CA GLY A 225 -8.63 4.61 0.78
C GLY A 225 -7.32 3.95 0.37
N ASN A 226 -7.29 3.50 -0.88
CA ASN A 226 -6.16 2.78 -1.46
C ASN A 226 -5.11 3.70 -2.11
N ASN A 227 -5.32 5.02 -2.12
CA ASN A 227 -4.41 5.99 -2.73
C ASN A 227 -3.53 6.75 -1.73
N LEU A 228 -3.50 6.32 -0.47
CA LEU A 228 -2.73 6.96 0.59
C LEU A 228 -1.24 7.00 0.26
N TYR A 229 -0.68 5.87 -0.17
CA TYR A 229 0.74 5.78 -0.50
C TYR A 229 1.13 6.60 -1.73
N SER A 230 0.31 6.57 -2.78
CA SER A 230 0.55 7.39 -3.97
C SER A 230 0.43 8.88 -3.68
N LYS A 231 -0.52 9.31 -2.85
CA LYS A 231 -0.59 10.70 -2.38
C LYS A 231 0.64 11.10 -1.56
N GLY A 232 1.10 10.23 -0.66
CA GLY A 232 2.33 10.45 0.10
C GLY A 232 3.56 10.58 -0.82
N ALA A 233 3.63 9.77 -1.86
CA ALA A 233 4.67 9.87 -2.88
C ALA A 233 4.60 11.20 -3.67
N CYS A 234 3.38 11.65 -4.03
CA CYS A 234 3.21 12.96 -4.65
C CYS A 234 3.73 14.09 -3.75
N TYR A 235 3.47 14.05 -2.45
CA TYR A 235 4.00 15.05 -1.52
C TYR A 235 5.52 15.03 -1.41
N THR A 236 6.15 13.88 -1.62
CA THR A 236 7.63 13.80 -1.72
C THR A 236 8.14 14.52 -2.96
N ALA A 237 7.46 14.40 -4.09
CA ALA A 237 7.86 15.05 -5.34
C ALA A 237 7.79 16.59 -5.29
N TYR A 238 7.02 17.16 -4.35
CA TYR A 238 6.91 18.62 -4.14
C TYR A 238 7.99 19.20 -3.24
N ARG A 239 8.90 18.40 -2.70
CA ARG A 239 10.01 18.83 -1.85
C ARG A 239 11.31 18.97 -2.63
#